data_4ca7fc76e6943a7cb14b8644700ef9e0
#
_entry.id   4ca7fc76e6943a7cb14b8644700ef9e0
#
_cell.length_a   1.000
_cell.length_b   1.000
_cell.length_c   1.000
_cell.angle_alpha   90.00
_cell.angle_beta   90.00
_cell.angle_gamma   90.00
#
_symmetry.space_group_name_H-M   'P 1'
#
loop_
_entity.id
_entity.type
_entity.pdbx_description
1 polymer ?
#
loop_
_entity_poly.entity_id
_entity_poly.type
_entity_poly.pdbx_seq_one_letter_code
_entity_poly.pdbx_strand_id
1 'polypeptide(L)'
;MEDDAVDFIREGKEVIGVKTAAGDSIEGDRIVLAGGIATIKLARKLGLRMPMQGGKGYSFTLPKPRKSLRLCSLLKEGRVAVTPMGDSLRVAGTMEICGSDTSVSPKRLEGVVENFCRFYPDFTKADFEGIEPWVGLRPCSPDGLPYLGHVPGQGRVIAATGHVMMGLSLAPATGWLVEKLVSGEASPIGLSQLD
;
A
#
# COMPACT_ATOMS: atom_id res chain seq x y z
N MET A 1 17.33 -7.71 -0.72
CA MET A 1 16.80 -9.09 -0.83
C MET A 1 15.38 -8.97 -1.34
N GLU A 2 15.07 -9.60 -2.45
CA GLU A 2 13.71 -9.67 -2.99
C GLU A 2 13.13 -11.04 -2.61
N ASP A 3 12.53 -11.13 -1.41
CA ASP A 3 11.89 -12.35 -0.94
C ASP A 3 10.77 -12.03 0.05
N ASP A 4 9.78 -12.90 0.11
CA ASP A 4 8.61 -12.73 0.96
C ASP A 4 8.85 -13.30 2.36
N ALA A 5 8.55 -12.52 3.40
CA ALA A 5 8.46 -13.02 4.75
C ALA A 5 7.20 -13.90 4.89
N VAL A 6 7.38 -15.17 5.23
CA VAL A 6 6.28 -16.15 5.28
C VAL A 6 5.98 -16.66 6.68
N ASP A 7 6.94 -16.58 7.62
CA ASP A 7 6.77 -17.03 9.00
C ASP A 7 7.70 -16.30 9.96
N PHE A 8 7.57 -16.61 11.25
CA PHE A 8 8.40 -16.07 12.31
C PHE A 8 9.33 -17.13 12.90
N ILE A 9 10.53 -16.70 13.31
CA ILE A 9 11.43 -17.45 14.17
C ILE A 9 11.06 -17.09 15.61
N ARG A 10 10.95 -18.09 16.47
CA ARG A 10 10.54 -17.90 17.87
C ARG A 10 11.53 -18.56 18.83
N GLU A 11 11.73 -17.88 19.95
CA GLU A 11 12.34 -18.45 21.13
C GLU A 11 11.29 -18.43 22.25
N GLY A 12 10.79 -19.61 22.61
CA GLY A 12 9.62 -19.72 23.48
C GLY A 12 8.39 -19.02 22.89
N LYS A 13 7.91 -17.96 23.56
CA LYS A 13 6.77 -17.16 23.09
C LYS A 13 7.20 -15.91 22.31
N GLU A 14 8.48 -15.56 22.36
CA GLU A 14 9.00 -14.34 21.76
C GLU A 14 9.37 -14.55 20.30
N VAL A 15 9.04 -13.56 19.46
CA VAL A 15 9.48 -13.50 18.07
C VAL A 15 10.86 -12.88 18.02
N ILE A 16 11.83 -13.61 17.43
CA ILE A 16 13.23 -13.17 17.31
C ILE A 16 13.68 -12.95 15.86
N GLY A 17 12.82 -13.28 14.88
CA GLY A 17 13.17 -13.15 13.47
C GLY A 17 12.03 -13.55 12.55
N VAL A 18 12.34 -13.56 11.27
CA VAL A 18 11.42 -13.96 10.18
C VAL A 18 12.04 -15.06 9.34
N LYS A 19 11.17 -15.92 8.77
CA LYS A 19 11.52 -16.89 7.73
C LYS A 19 11.04 -16.39 6.39
N THR A 20 11.86 -16.53 5.38
CA THR A 20 11.53 -16.15 4.02
C THR A 20 10.98 -17.32 3.21
N ALA A 21 10.36 -17.03 2.06
CA ALA A 21 9.85 -18.05 1.15
C ALA A 21 10.99 -18.88 0.52
N ALA A 22 12.16 -18.30 0.34
CA ALA A 22 13.37 -19.01 -0.13
C ALA A 22 13.98 -19.93 0.95
N GLY A 23 13.50 -19.86 2.21
CA GLY A 23 13.96 -20.70 3.31
C GLY A 23 15.00 -20.05 4.21
N ASP A 24 15.36 -18.79 3.95
CA ASP A 24 16.30 -18.04 4.79
C ASP A 24 15.67 -17.69 6.15
N SER A 25 16.52 -17.57 7.15
CA SER A 25 16.17 -17.13 8.50
C SER A 25 16.89 -15.81 8.80
N ILE A 26 16.13 -14.77 9.10
CA ILE A 26 16.66 -13.43 9.39
C ILE A 26 16.26 -13.06 10.81
N GLU A 27 17.23 -12.94 11.69
CA GLU A 27 17.03 -12.52 13.07
C GLU A 27 17.19 -11.00 13.22
N GLY A 28 16.53 -10.43 14.25
CA GLY A 28 16.60 -9.00 14.53
C GLY A 28 16.02 -8.65 15.90
N ASP A 29 16.51 -7.56 16.49
CA ASP A 29 16.05 -7.07 17.78
C ASP A 29 14.64 -6.50 17.73
N ARG A 30 14.25 -6.00 16.58
CA ARG A 30 12.91 -5.46 16.30
C ARG A 30 12.45 -5.88 14.92
N ILE A 31 11.17 -6.16 14.78
CA ILE A 31 10.53 -6.55 13.52
C ILE A 31 9.39 -5.59 13.24
N VAL A 32 9.43 -4.91 12.10
CA VAL A 32 8.39 -3.98 11.67
C VAL A 32 7.55 -4.61 10.56
N LEU A 33 6.27 -4.81 10.82
CA LEU A 33 5.31 -5.35 9.85
C LEU A 33 4.74 -4.21 8.99
N ALA A 34 5.41 -3.92 7.87
CA ALA A 34 5.06 -2.86 6.93
C ALA A 34 4.64 -3.37 5.54
N GLY A 35 4.25 -4.64 5.43
CA GLY A 35 3.95 -5.33 4.17
C GLY A 35 2.56 -5.03 3.57
N GLY A 36 1.91 -3.92 3.96
CA GLY A 36 0.59 -3.57 3.44
C GLY A 36 -0.43 -4.69 3.67
N ILE A 37 -1.15 -5.09 2.63
CA ILE A 37 -2.19 -6.13 2.74
C ILE A 37 -1.59 -7.51 3.10
N ALA A 38 -0.34 -7.78 2.74
CA ALA A 38 0.33 -9.05 3.08
C ALA A 38 0.56 -9.20 4.59
N THR A 39 0.63 -8.10 5.33
CA THR A 39 0.76 -8.10 6.79
C THR A 39 -0.34 -8.91 7.48
N ILE A 40 -1.55 -8.98 6.92
CA ILE A 40 -2.67 -9.76 7.49
C ILE A 40 -2.29 -11.22 7.73
N LYS A 41 -1.57 -11.83 6.79
CA LYS A 41 -1.15 -13.24 6.89
C LYS A 41 -0.16 -13.45 8.03
N LEU A 42 0.81 -12.54 8.16
CA LEU A 42 1.81 -12.58 9.23
C LEU A 42 1.18 -12.27 10.60
N ALA A 43 0.31 -11.25 10.68
CA ALA A 43 -0.38 -10.89 11.90
C ALA A 43 -1.21 -12.05 12.47
N ARG A 44 -1.90 -12.82 11.63
CA ARG A 44 -2.65 -14.02 12.05
C ARG A 44 -1.76 -15.08 12.72
N LYS A 45 -0.51 -15.22 12.27
CA LYS A 45 0.46 -16.15 12.90
C LYS A 45 0.90 -15.69 14.29
N LEU A 46 0.70 -14.42 14.61
CA LEU A 46 0.92 -13.84 15.95
C LEU A 46 -0.36 -13.86 16.81
N GLY A 47 -1.46 -14.40 16.30
CA GLY A 47 -2.77 -14.35 16.96
C GLY A 47 -3.48 -13.00 16.84
N LEU A 48 -2.90 -12.04 16.09
CA LEU A 48 -3.48 -10.72 15.91
C LEU A 48 -4.49 -10.71 14.75
N ARG A 49 -5.67 -10.17 15.03
CA ARG A 49 -6.70 -9.95 14.01
C ARG A 49 -6.61 -8.50 13.52
N MET A 50 -6.16 -8.34 12.27
CA MET A 50 -6.12 -7.03 11.61
C MET A 50 -7.18 -7.00 10.50
N PRO A 51 -8.36 -6.42 10.73
CA PRO A 51 -9.39 -6.32 9.71
C PRO A 51 -8.99 -5.29 8.66
N MET A 52 -8.33 -5.74 7.60
CA MET A 52 -8.00 -4.95 6.42
C MET A 52 -8.51 -5.62 5.16
N GLN A 53 -8.77 -4.81 4.13
CA GLN A 53 -9.18 -5.25 2.80
C GLN A 53 -8.30 -4.60 1.74
N GLY A 54 -8.05 -5.31 0.64
CA GLY A 54 -7.38 -4.72 -0.52
C GLY A 54 -8.28 -3.74 -1.24
N GLY A 55 -7.87 -2.48 -1.29
CA GLY A 55 -8.47 -1.45 -2.13
C GLY A 55 -7.76 -1.40 -3.48
N LYS A 56 -8.23 -2.20 -4.45
CA LYS A 56 -7.61 -2.33 -5.76
C LYS A 56 -7.76 -1.05 -6.58
N GLY A 57 -6.65 -0.57 -7.09
CA GLY A 57 -6.58 0.54 -8.03
C GLY A 57 -5.83 0.15 -9.29
N TYR A 58 -6.13 0.86 -10.36
CA TYR A 58 -5.52 0.66 -11.67
C TYR A 58 -4.78 1.91 -12.09
N SER A 59 -3.69 1.77 -12.83
CA SER A 59 -3.01 2.90 -13.46
C SER A 59 -2.40 2.51 -14.79
N PHE A 60 -2.40 3.46 -15.72
CA PHE A 60 -1.61 3.43 -16.93
C PHE A 60 -0.43 4.40 -16.79
N THR A 61 0.71 4.06 -17.33
CA THR A 61 1.83 4.98 -17.47
C THR A 61 2.16 5.11 -18.94
N LEU A 62 1.77 6.23 -19.53
CA LEU A 62 2.06 6.56 -20.92
C LEU A 62 3.53 7.05 -20.99
N PRO A 63 4.42 6.33 -21.68
CA PRO A 63 5.85 6.67 -21.67
C PRO A 63 6.18 7.94 -22.45
N LYS A 64 5.40 8.27 -23.46
CA LYS A 64 5.54 9.48 -24.30
C LYS A 64 4.15 10.02 -24.61
N PRO A 65 3.53 10.74 -23.69
CA PRO A 65 2.18 11.28 -23.91
C PRO A 65 2.23 12.32 -25.05
N ARG A 66 1.19 12.34 -25.90
CA ARG A 66 1.10 13.31 -27.02
C ARG A 66 1.14 14.77 -26.55
N LYS A 67 0.81 15.02 -25.28
CA LYS A 67 0.86 16.33 -24.67
C LYS A 67 1.50 16.22 -23.27
N SER A 68 2.51 17.01 -23.03
CA SER A 68 3.13 17.11 -21.71
C SER A 68 2.23 17.95 -20.79
N LEU A 69 1.91 17.37 -19.62
CA LEU A 69 1.21 18.08 -18.57
C LEU A 69 2.22 18.54 -17.51
N ARG A 70 1.99 19.70 -16.93
CA ARG A 70 2.91 20.29 -15.93
C ARG A 70 2.46 20.10 -14.50
N LEU A 71 1.16 19.89 -14.27
CA LEU A 71 0.57 19.82 -12.95
C LEU A 71 -0.11 18.48 -12.72
N CYS A 72 0.05 17.95 -11.51
CA CYS A 72 -0.79 16.86 -11.03
C CYS A 72 -2.23 17.33 -10.91
N SER A 73 -3.17 16.46 -11.26
CA SER A 73 -4.60 16.77 -11.20
C SER A 73 -5.37 15.61 -10.57
N LEU A 74 -6.32 15.95 -9.72
CA LEU A 74 -7.29 15.00 -9.18
C LEU A 74 -8.68 15.36 -9.71
N LEU A 75 -9.15 14.58 -10.67
CA LEU A 75 -10.45 14.74 -11.29
C LEU A 75 -11.51 14.06 -10.42
N LYS A 76 -12.10 14.80 -9.49
CA LYS A 76 -13.03 14.26 -8.49
C LYS A 76 -14.23 13.57 -9.13
N GLU A 77 -14.84 14.23 -10.12
CA GLU A 77 -16.02 13.74 -10.85
C GLU A 77 -15.70 12.49 -11.68
N GLY A 78 -14.48 12.45 -12.26
CA GLY A 78 -13.98 11.31 -13.03
C GLY A 78 -13.34 10.21 -12.17
N ARG A 79 -13.05 10.48 -10.89
CA ARG A 79 -12.31 9.59 -9.99
C ARG A 79 -10.97 9.13 -10.59
N VAL A 80 -10.29 10.07 -11.24
CA VAL A 80 -9.00 9.84 -11.91
C VAL A 80 -7.97 10.81 -11.37
N ALA A 81 -6.80 10.28 -11.03
CA ALA A 81 -5.61 11.04 -10.68
C ALA A 81 -4.66 11.03 -11.88
N VAL A 82 -4.16 12.21 -12.23
CA VAL A 82 -3.24 12.42 -13.35
C VAL A 82 -1.93 12.98 -12.82
N THR A 83 -0.83 12.30 -13.08
CA THR A 83 0.48 12.65 -12.51
C THR A 83 1.54 12.66 -13.60
N PRO A 84 2.10 13.84 -13.94
CA PRO A 84 3.30 13.93 -14.76
C PRO A 84 4.50 13.28 -14.01
N MET A 85 5.26 12.44 -14.71
CA MET A 85 6.41 11.72 -14.16
C MET A 85 7.60 11.82 -15.13
N GLY A 86 8.27 12.96 -15.14
CA GLY A 86 9.29 13.25 -16.16
C GLY A 86 8.68 13.27 -17.54
N ASP A 87 9.19 12.41 -18.43
CA ASP A 87 8.71 12.28 -19.83
C ASP A 87 7.46 11.39 -19.96
N SER A 88 6.96 10.85 -18.86
CA SER A 88 5.80 9.99 -18.85
C SER A 88 4.61 10.64 -18.13
N LEU A 89 3.40 10.07 -18.37
CA LEU A 89 2.17 10.51 -17.73
C LEU A 89 1.49 9.31 -17.09
N ARG A 90 1.31 9.34 -15.78
CA ARG A 90 0.51 8.34 -15.07
C ARG A 90 -0.94 8.79 -14.97
N VAL A 91 -1.85 7.93 -15.42
CA VAL A 91 -3.30 8.07 -15.30
C VAL A 91 -3.80 6.93 -14.42
N ALA A 92 -4.29 7.23 -13.24
CA ALA A 92 -4.70 6.25 -12.24
C ALA A 92 -6.14 6.49 -11.80
N GLY A 93 -6.87 5.42 -11.50
CA GLY A 93 -8.24 5.55 -11.03
C GLY A 93 -8.72 4.34 -10.27
N THR A 94 -9.95 4.42 -9.85
CA THR A 94 -10.74 3.42 -9.14
C THR A 94 -10.29 3.10 -7.71
N MET A 95 -11.23 2.60 -6.95
CA MET A 95 -11.07 1.97 -5.66
C MET A 95 -12.07 0.81 -5.61
N GLU A 96 -11.58 -0.41 -5.68
CA GLU A 96 -12.39 -1.62 -5.63
C GLU A 96 -12.01 -2.44 -4.41
N ILE A 97 -12.94 -2.63 -3.50
CA ILE A 97 -12.72 -3.50 -2.34
C ILE A 97 -12.83 -4.94 -2.80
N CYS A 98 -11.73 -5.68 -2.79
CA CYS A 98 -11.64 -7.00 -3.42
C CYS A 98 -10.80 -8.03 -2.64
N GLY A 99 -10.52 -7.77 -1.38
CA GLY A 99 -9.65 -8.67 -0.57
C GLY A 99 -8.23 -8.70 -1.11
N SER A 100 -7.78 -9.84 -1.61
CA SER A 100 -6.43 -10.02 -2.19
C SER A 100 -6.45 -10.25 -3.70
N ASP A 101 -7.59 -10.06 -4.36
CA ASP A 101 -7.71 -10.24 -5.81
C ASP A 101 -6.97 -9.13 -6.57
N THR A 102 -6.06 -9.52 -7.46
CA THR A 102 -5.28 -8.64 -8.34
C THR A 102 -5.68 -8.75 -9.81
N SER A 103 -6.77 -9.48 -10.10
CA SER A 103 -7.27 -9.60 -11.48
C SER A 103 -7.63 -8.24 -12.06
N VAL A 104 -7.42 -8.08 -13.36
CA VAL A 104 -7.72 -6.85 -14.08
C VAL A 104 -9.16 -6.87 -14.57
N SER A 105 -9.93 -5.82 -14.27
CA SER A 105 -11.27 -5.62 -14.78
C SER A 105 -11.25 -4.70 -16.01
N PRO A 106 -11.49 -5.22 -17.24
CA PRO A 106 -11.49 -4.39 -18.46
C PRO A 106 -12.47 -3.23 -18.39
N LYS A 107 -13.66 -3.46 -17.84
CA LYS A 107 -14.69 -2.43 -17.68
C LYS A 107 -14.25 -1.27 -16.80
N ARG A 108 -13.48 -1.56 -15.73
CA ARG A 108 -12.97 -0.51 -14.85
C ARG A 108 -11.84 0.27 -15.49
N LEU A 109 -10.97 -0.41 -16.25
CA LEU A 109 -9.92 0.24 -17.03
C LEU A 109 -10.51 1.17 -18.07
N GLU A 110 -11.52 0.71 -18.82
CA GLU A 110 -12.22 1.52 -19.80
C GLU A 110 -12.80 2.78 -19.15
N GLY A 111 -13.44 2.66 -18.00
CA GLY A 111 -13.96 3.79 -17.24
C GLY A 111 -12.88 4.80 -16.80
N VAL A 112 -11.67 4.35 -16.46
CA VAL A 112 -10.54 5.26 -16.18
C VAL A 112 -10.15 6.04 -17.43
N VAL A 113 -10.01 5.36 -18.56
CA VAL A 113 -9.62 5.98 -19.85
C VAL A 113 -10.68 6.96 -20.34
N GLU A 114 -11.95 6.57 -20.31
CA GLU A 114 -13.07 7.42 -20.72
C GLU A 114 -13.16 8.69 -19.89
N ASN A 115 -13.09 8.56 -18.57
CA ASN A 115 -13.11 9.72 -17.68
C ASN A 115 -11.88 10.61 -17.88
N PHE A 116 -10.69 10.03 -18.08
CA PHE A 116 -9.52 10.83 -18.40
C PHE A 116 -9.69 11.63 -19.69
N CYS A 117 -10.07 10.99 -20.80
CA CYS A 117 -10.27 11.63 -22.10
C CYS A 117 -11.37 12.70 -22.07
N ARG A 118 -12.40 12.52 -21.23
CA ARG A 118 -13.46 13.53 -21.06
C ARG A 118 -12.93 14.86 -20.51
N PHE A 119 -11.96 14.84 -19.60
CA PHE A 119 -11.38 16.03 -19.00
C PHE A 119 -10.13 16.54 -19.75
N TYR A 120 -9.50 15.66 -20.52
CA TYR A 120 -8.34 15.96 -21.35
C TYR A 120 -8.62 15.60 -22.81
N PRO A 121 -9.40 16.43 -23.53
CA PRO A 121 -9.87 16.12 -24.90
C PRO A 121 -8.76 16.05 -25.95
N ASP A 122 -7.54 16.49 -25.62
CA ASP A 122 -6.35 16.28 -26.45
C ASP A 122 -5.93 14.80 -26.53
N PHE A 123 -6.41 13.95 -25.61
CA PHE A 123 -6.13 12.52 -25.56
C PHE A 123 -7.34 11.70 -26.04
N THR A 124 -7.06 10.52 -26.54
CA THR A 124 -8.05 9.56 -27.03
C THR A 124 -7.81 8.17 -26.44
N LYS A 125 -8.76 7.25 -26.59
CA LYS A 125 -8.57 5.85 -26.19
C LYS A 125 -7.35 5.19 -26.87
N ALA A 126 -7.02 5.61 -28.10
CA ALA A 126 -5.87 5.10 -28.84
C ALA A 126 -4.53 5.39 -28.16
N ASP A 127 -4.43 6.42 -27.32
CA ASP A 127 -3.20 6.72 -26.58
C ASP A 127 -2.88 5.69 -25.50
N PHE A 128 -3.85 4.84 -25.15
CA PHE A 128 -3.72 3.77 -24.14
C PHE A 128 -3.59 2.38 -24.76
N GLU A 129 -3.68 2.26 -26.09
CA GLU A 129 -3.52 0.97 -26.76
C GLU A 129 -2.11 0.42 -26.59
N GLY A 130 -2.01 -0.86 -26.25
CA GLY A 130 -0.73 -1.52 -25.99
C GLY A 130 -0.03 -1.12 -24.69
N ILE A 131 -0.63 -0.26 -23.85
CA ILE A 131 -0.09 0.08 -22.54
C ILE A 131 -0.62 -0.91 -21.50
N GLU A 132 0.28 -1.70 -20.93
CA GLU A 132 -0.04 -2.61 -19.83
C GLU A 132 -0.50 -1.84 -18.59
N PRO A 133 -1.69 -2.15 -18.03
CA PRO A 133 -2.15 -1.52 -16.81
C PRO A 133 -1.41 -2.10 -15.59
N TRP A 134 -1.00 -1.23 -14.70
CA TRP A 134 -0.52 -1.64 -13.39
C TRP A 134 -1.69 -1.73 -12.39
N VAL A 135 -1.66 -2.76 -11.54
CA VAL A 135 -2.66 -3.02 -10.50
C VAL A 135 -1.98 -3.06 -9.14
N GLY A 136 -2.59 -2.43 -8.14
CA GLY A 136 -2.09 -2.47 -6.78
C GLY A 136 -3.21 -2.47 -5.74
N LEU A 137 -2.93 -3.10 -4.60
CA LEU A 137 -3.83 -3.20 -3.47
C LEU A 137 -3.45 -2.21 -2.38
N ARG A 138 -4.30 -1.25 -2.11
CA ARG A 138 -4.17 -0.36 -0.95
C ARG A 138 -4.60 -1.11 0.31
N PRO A 139 -3.86 -1.06 1.40
CA PRO A 139 -4.25 -1.70 2.65
C PRO A 139 -5.33 -0.86 3.36
N CYS A 140 -6.59 -1.20 3.14
CA CYS A 140 -7.72 -0.45 3.67
C CYS A 140 -8.15 -1.01 5.02
N SER A 141 -7.94 -0.25 6.10
CA SER A 141 -8.53 -0.46 7.41
C SER A 141 -10.01 -0.05 7.41
N PRO A 142 -10.84 -0.55 8.34
CA PRO A 142 -12.28 -0.26 8.38
C PRO A 142 -12.62 1.21 8.63
N ASP A 143 -11.82 1.88 9.44
CA ASP A 143 -11.99 3.28 9.85
C ASP A 143 -11.11 4.27 9.08
N GLY A 144 -10.23 3.75 8.20
CA GLY A 144 -9.28 4.56 7.44
C GLY A 144 -8.02 4.98 8.21
N LEU A 145 -7.87 4.56 9.48
CA LEU A 145 -6.70 4.85 10.29
C LEU A 145 -5.65 3.71 10.15
N PRO A 146 -4.36 4.05 10.16
CA PRO A 146 -3.31 3.03 10.10
C PRO A 146 -3.19 2.25 11.40
N TYR A 147 -2.84 0.99 11.31
CA TYR A 147 -2.36 0.18 12.42
C TYR A 147 -0.90 0.54 12.69
N LEU A 148 -0.64 1.23 13.77
CA LEU A 148 0.70 1.68 14.16
C LEU A 148 0.92 1.50 15.64
N GLY A 149 1.79 0.56 16.03
CA GLY A 149 2.09 0.28 17.43
C GLY A 149 2.70 -1.09 17.64
N HIS A 150 3.01 -1.40 18.90
CA HIS A 150 3.48 -2.74 19.28
C HIS A 150 2.37 -3.77 19.14
N VAL A 151 2.71 -4.95 18.63
CA VAL A 151 1.77 -6.07 18.56
C VAL A 151 1.56 -6.61 19.99
N PRO A 152 0.31 -6.72 20.48
CA PRO A 152 0.01 -7.22 21.82
C PRO A 152 0.67 -8.57 22.11
N GLY A 153 1.34 -8.68 23.24
CA GLY A 153 2.06 -9.89 23.66
C GLY A 153 3.32 -10.21 22.85
N GLN A 154 3.76 -9.32 21.96
CA GLN A 154 4.96 -9.47 21.13
C GLN A 154 5.80 -8.19 21.18
N GLY A 155 6.54 -8.00 22.25
CA GLY A 155 7.28 -6.75 22.52
C GLY A 155 8.31 -6.34 21.46
N ARG A 156 8.79 -7.27 20.64
CA ARG A 156 9.74 -7.00 19.55
C ARG A 156 9.06 -6.70 18.21
N VAL A 157 7.74 -6.89 18.11
CA VAL A 157 7.02 -6.72 16.83
C VAL A 157 6.21 -5.44 16.85
N ILE A 158 6.39 -4.62 15.81
CA ILE A 158 5.69 -3.36 15.58
C ILE A 158 4.90 -3.50 14.29
N ALA A 159 3.63 -3.12 14.30
CA ALA A 159 2.85 -2.98 13.07
C ALA A 159 2.93 -1.53 12.57
N ALA A 160 3.04 -1.36 11.24
CA ALA A 160 3.02 -0.07 10.54
C ALA A 160 2.36 -0.25 9.16
N THR A 161 1.04 -0.35 9.13
CA THR A 161 0.28 -0.68 7.91
C THR A 161 -1.14 -0.09 7.94
N GLY A 162 -1.94 -0.30 6.91
CA GLY A 162 -3.35 0.11 6.91
C GLY A 162 -3.60 1.57 6.52
N HIS A 163 -2.65 2.24 5.88
CA HIS A 163 -2.72 3.68 5.54
C HIS A 163 -3.66 4.04 4.39
N VAL A 164 -4.41 3.08 3.86
CA VAL A 164 -5.35 3.27 2.75
C VAL A 164 -4.69 3.95 1.54
N MET A 165 -5.10 5.18 1.20
CA MET A 165 -4.52 5.97 0.11
C MET A 165 -3.40 6.92 0.56
N MET A 166 -3.24 7.11 1.87
CA MET A 166 -2.37 8.15 2.42
C MET A 166 -0.96 7.66 2.77
N GLY A 167 -0.64 6.39 2.46
CA GLY A 167 0.62 5.77 2.87
C GLY A 167 1.87 6.54 2.49
N LEU A 168 1.98 7.03 1.26
CA LEU A 168 3.12 7.85 0.83
C LEU A 168 3.18 9.19 1.55
N SER A 169 2.04 9.86 1.70
CA SER A 169 1.97 11.18 2.37
C SER A 169 2.28 11.07 3.86
N LEU A 170 1.90 9.97 4.50
CA LEU A 170 2.12 9.73 5.92
C LEU A 170 3.45 9.01 6.21
N ALA A 171 4.18 8.54 5.19
CA ALA A 171 5.40 7.77 5.37
C ALA A 171 6.46 8.45 6.26
N PRO A 172 6.74 9.76 6.12
CA PRO A 172 7.71 10.43 7.00
C PRO A 172 7.27 10.43 8.47
N ALA A 173 6.01 10.74 8.74
CA ALA A 173 5.46 10.73 10.10
C ALA A 173 5.40 9.32 10.68
N THR A 174 5.00 8.33 9.87
CA THR A 174 5.00 6.91 10.27
C THR A 174 6.41 6.43 10.59
N GLY A 175 7.39 6.75 9.76
CA GLY A 175 8.80 6.38 9.99
C GLY A 175 9.33 6.97 11.28
N TRP A 176 9.05 8.24 11.55
CA TRP A 176 9.42 8.91 12.78
C TRP A 176 8.78 8.27 14.02
N LEU A 177 7.49 7.92 13.95
CA LEU A 177 6.80 7.23 15.05
C LEU A 177 7.33 5.81 15.28
N VAL A 178 7.63 5.08 14.21
CA VAL A 178 8.26 3.75 14.29
C VAL A 178 9.65 3.85 14.95
N GLU A 179 10.44 4.87 14.60
CA GLU A 179 11.74 5.11 15.24
C GLU A 179 11.58 5.30 16.77
N LYS A 180 10.60 6.11 17.22
CA LYS A 180 10.30 6.27 18.66
C LYS A 180 9.91 4.95 19.32
N LEU A 181 9.08 4.14 18.68
CA LEU A 181 8.70 2.81 19.19
C LEU A 181 9.90 1.87 19.29
N VAL A 182 10.79 1.87 18.28
CA VAL A 182 12.01 1.05 18.27
C VAL A 182 12.97 1.47 19.38
N SER A 183 13.15 2.78 19.60
CA SER A 183 14.03 3.34 20.63
C SER A 183 13.43 3.26 22.05
N GLY A 184 12.16 2.87 22.19
CA GLY A 184 11.47 2.84 23.48
C GLY A 184 11.12 4.22 24.02
N GLU A 185 11.11 5.25 23.17
CA GLU A 185 10.70 6.59 23.53
C GLU A 185 9.18 6.75 23.51
N ALA A 186 8.67 7.66 24.34
CA ALA A 186 7.25 7.94 24.37
C ALA A 186 6.78 8.54 23.05
N SER A 187 5.67 8.03 22.51
CA SER A 187 5.04 8.63 21.34
C SER A 187 4.40 9.97 21.73
N PRO A 188 4.60 11.04 20.94
CA PRO A 188 3.99 12.34 21.17
C PRO A 188 2.49 12.37 20.87
N ILE A 189 1.98 11.34 20.21
CA ILE A 189 0.55 11.14 19.94
C ILE A 189 0.11 9.79 20.50
N GLY A 190 -1.14 9.70 20.89
CA GLY A 190 -1.73 8.41 21.26
C GLY A 190 -1.70 7.47 20.06
N LEU A 191 -0.84 6.48 20.11
CA LEU A 191 -0.86 5.36 19.16
C LEU A 191 -1.86 4.36 19.70
N SER A 192 -3.08 4.50 19.30
CA SER A 192 -4.09 3.51 19.61
C SER A 192 -3.97 2.43 18.52
N GLN A 193 -3.74 1.29 18.73
CA GLN A 193 -4.39 0.27 19.39
C GLN A 193 -4.64 -0.87 18.45
N LEU A 194 -3.77 -1.74 18.61
CA LEU A 194 -3.87 -3.10 18.12
C LEU A 194 -4.64 -3.97 19.14
N ASP A 195 -5.38 -3.32 20.07
CA ASP A 195 -6.19 -3.97 21.10
C ASP A 195 -7.43 -4.65 20.54
#